data_f57136a30c76ceee7c5793e25fe165b8
#
_entry.id   f57136a30c76ceee7c5793e25fe165b8
#
_cell.length_a   1.000
_cell.length_b   1.000
_cell.length_c   1.000
_cell.angle_alpha   90.00
_cell.angle_beta   90.00
_cell.angle_gamma   90.00
#
_symmetry.space_group_name_H-M   'P 1'
#
loop_
_entity.id
_entity.type
_entity.pdbx_description
1 polymer ?
#
loop_
_entity_poly.entity_id
_entity_poly.type
_entity_poly.pdbx_seq_one_letter_code
_entity_poly.pdbx_strand_id
1 'polypeptide(L)'
;LKPGRYPLWGLTYFRWWFADRLVEAVPIAMITGSSLHPIWLRALGAKIGSETNLGSITVRVPDLLRIGDGASIGNAVALENARVEGGELVLGSIDIGNEVCVGSYVVIEGNSRLGDWAHLEGQSALADGADLPARSIWAGSPARETGHFDPSSLQPRELAGPMRRVMEMLVFIFGGLLVATLFFMPVFPTFMLIDILDIDAISVRPLLEEGIVDAGGAFVLRLLKFFTLALPSSLVLVAFTVLAAALVRYLFLPRTKAGTWSVHSGRYLGKWMVNQIQEASLGTLHGIYATVYSSTWYRLLGAKVGKQTELSTALGVVPDMLTLG
;
A
#
# COMPACT_ATOMS: atom_id res chain seq x y z
N LEU A 1 -10.09 18.38 14.74
CA LEU A 1 -11.06 19.14 13.92
C LEU A 1 -12.51 18.77 14.33
N LYS A 2 -13.51 19.56 13.88
CA LYS A 2 -14.94 19.27 14.10
C LYS A 2 -15.66 19.18 12.76
N PRO A 3 -16.72 18.36 12.62
CA PRO A 3 -17.55 18.35 11.44
C PRO A 3 -18.14 19.74 11.18
N GLY A 4 -18.24 20.14 9.92
CA GLY A 4 -18.76 21.45 9.52
C GLY A 4 -18.17 21.98 8.23
N ARG A 5 -18.55 23.20 7.88
CA ARG A 5 -18.09 23.92 6.67
C ARG A 5 -17.16 25.08 7.09
N TYR A 6 -16.01 25.19 6.43
CA TYR A 6 -14.97 26.15 6.76
C TYR A 6 -14.51 26.87 5.49
N PRO A 7 -14.30 28.22 5.52
CA PRO A 7 -13.84 28.94 4.34
C PRO A 7 -12.47 28.45 3.87
N LEU A 8 -12.32 28.30 2.56
CA LEU A 8 -11.11 27.77 1.92
C LEU A 8 -9.85 28.60 2.24
N TRP A 9 -9.98 29.90 2.40
CA TRP A 9 -8.86 30.80 2.74
C TRP A 9 -8.75 31.07 4.24
N GLY A 10 -9.37 30.22 5.07
CA GLY A 10 -9.33 30.32 6.53
C GLY A 10 -8.17 29.55 7.16
N LEU A 11 -7.84 29.91 8.41
CA LEU A 11 -6.80 29.25 9.20
C LEU A 11 -7.07 27.73 9.39
N THR A 12 -8.34 27.33 9.48
CA THR A 12 -8.74 25.93 9.61
C THR A 12 -8.35 25.12 8.38
N TYR A 13 -8.61 25.67 7.18
CA TYR A 13 -8.20 25.03 5.93
C TYR A 13 -6.68 24.87 5.84
N PHE A 14 -5.92 25.94 6.14
CA PHE A 14 -4.46 25.90 6.10
C PHE A 14 -3.88 24.84 7.06
N ARG A 15 -4.40 24.78 8.30
CA ARG A 15 -3.95 23.78 9.29
C ARG A 15 -4.27 22.36 8.85
N TRP A 16 -5.46 22.13 8.30
CA TRP A 16 -5.85 20.84 7.74
C TRP A 16 -4.95 20.45 6.57
N TRP A 17 -4.79 21.34 5.59
CA TRP A 17 -3.96 21.09 4.41
C TRP A 17 -2.51 20.77 4.78
N PHE A 18 -1.93 21.53 5.69
CA PHE A 18 -0.56 21.30 6.15
C PHE A 18 -0.41 19.94 6.84
N ALA A 19 -1.33 19.57 7.73
CA ALA A 19 -1.33 18.27 8.40
C ALA A 19 -1.52 17.12 7.42
N ASP A 20 -2.44 17.25 6.45
CA ASP A 20 -2.70 16.27 5.40
C ASP A 20 -1.44 16.03 4.55
N ARG A 21 -0.72 17.10 4.14
CA ARG A 21 0.56 16.96 3.41
C ARG A 21 1.66 16.25 4.21
N LEU A 22 1.75 16.52 5.51
CA LEU A 22 2.70 15.84 6.37
C LEU A 22 2.38 14.35 6.53
N VAL A 23 1.12 14.01 6.71
CA VAL A 23 0.68 12.61 6.81
C VAL A 23 0.91 11.87 5.49
N GLU A 24 0.63 12.50 4.36
CA GLU A 24 0.82 11.92 3.03
C GLU A 24 2.30 11.67 2.69
N ALA A 25 3.23 12.43 3.30
CA ALA A 25 4.67 12.22 3.13
C ALA A 25 5.19 10.95 3.84
N VAL A 26 4.41 10.36 4.75
CA VAL A 26 4.80 9.14 5.47
C VAL A 26 4.51 7.92 4.60
N PRO A 27 5.48 6.99 4.40
CA PRO A 27 5.30 5.79 3.59
C PRO A 27 4.42 4.73 4.29
N ILE A 28 3.15 5.07 4.51
CA ILE A 28 2.17 4.24 5.23
C ILE A 28 1.96 2.87 4.58
N ALA A 29 2.19 2.75 3.28
CA ALA A 29 2.08 1.50 2.55
C ALA A 29 2.87 0.36 3.23
N MET A 30 4.01 0.67 3.88
CA MET A 30 4.84 -0.32 4.57
C MET A 30 4.21 -0.94 5.82
N ILE A 31 3.16 -0.34 6.38
CA ILE A 31 2.48 -0.84 7.59
C ILE A 31 1.03 -1.27 7.34
N THR A 32 0.51 -1.09 6.13
CA THR A 32 -0.84 -1.53 5.77
C THR A 32 -1.01 -3.03 5.93
N GLY A 33 -2.18 -3.49 6.36
CA GLY A 33 -2.44 -4.91 6.64
C GLY A 33 -1.72 -5.46 7.87
N SER A 34 -1.05 -4.64 8.67
CA SER A 34 -0.40 -5.02 9.92
C SER A 34 -1.10 -4.44 11.15
N SER A 35 -0.78 -4.95 12.33
CA SER A 35 -1.25 -4.37 13.60
C SER A 35 -0.71 -2.97 13.90
N LEU A 36 0.27 -2.50 13.15
CA LEU A 36 0.85 -1.16 13.28
C LEU A 36 -0.05 -0.08 12.65
N HIS A 37 -0.82 -0.41 11.63
CA HIS A 37 -1.68 0.55 10.94
C HIS A 37 -2.78 1.14 11.85
N PRO A 38 -3.56 0.35 12.61
CA PRO A 38 -4.48 0.88 13.62
C PRO A 38 -3.79 1.75 14.68
N ILE A 39 -2.58 1.38 15.11
CA ILE A 39 -1.81 2.16 16.10
C ILE A 39 -1.44 3.53 15.54
N TRP A 40 -0.97 3.57 14.29
CA TRP A 40 -0.66 4.81 13.59
C TRP A 40 -1.87 5.76 13.51
N LEU A 41 -3.03 5.25 13.08
CA LEU A 41 -4.25 6.06 12.98
C LEU A 41 -4.74 6.56 14.34
N ARG A 42 -4.60 5.75 15.41
CA ARG A 42 -4.89 6.22 16.78
C ARG A 42 -3.95 7.36 17.20
N ALA A 43 -2.67 7.28 16.84
CA ALA A 43 -1.71 8.35 17.12
C ALA A 43 -2.06 9.65 16.37
N LEU A 44 -2.73 9.56 15.21
CA LEU A 44 -3.26 10.70 14.46
C LEU A 44 -4.64 11.19 14.95
N GLY A 45 -5.22 10.58 16.00
CA GLY A 45 -6.47 11.00 16.61
C GLY A 45 -7.71 10.17 16.26
N ALA A 46 -7.60 9.16 15.38
CA ALA A 46 -8.72 8.27 15.08
C ALA A 46 -9.07 7.38 16.27
N LYS A 47 -10.35 7.07 16.43
CA LYS A 47 -10.85 6.14 17.47
C LYS A 47 -11.02 4.76 16.84
N ILE A 48 -10.03 3.90 16.99
CA ILE A 48 -10.02 2.55 16.41
C ILE A 48 -10.15 1.51 17.54
N GLY A 49 -11.06 0.58 17.40
CA GLY A 49 -11.27 -0.52 18.31
C GLY A 49 -10.15 -1.56 18.30
N SER A 50 -10.32 -2.60 19.12
CA SER A 50 -9.41 -3.75 19.18
C SER A 50 -9.68 -4.75 18.06
N GLU A 51 -8.69 -5.60 17.73
CA GLU A 51 -8.82 -6.67 16.72
C GLU A 51 -9.30 -6.18 15.33
N THR A 52 -9.06 -4.91 15.00
CA THR A 52 -9.36 -4.35 13.68
C THR A 52 -8.31 -4.75 12.67
N ASN A 53 -8.74 -5.16 11.49
CA ASN A 53 -7.86 -5.42 10.35
C ASN A 53 -8.06 -4.34 9.29
N LEU A 54 -7.01 -3.57 9.04
CA LEU A 54 -7.06 -2.46 8.09
C LEU A 54 -6.13 -2.74 6.90
N GLY A 55 -6.70 -2.89 5.73
CA GLY A 55 -5.97 -2.89 4.47
C GLY A 55 -5.40 -1.51 4.14
N SER A 56 -5.20 -1.23 2.85
CA SER A 56 -4.81 0.11 2.42
C SER A 56 -6.03 1.04 2.44
N ILE A 57 -6.04 1.96 3.39
CA ILE A 57 -7.10 2.97 3.51
C ILE A 57 -6.54 4.37 3.37
N THR A 58 -7.30 5.26 2.75
CA THR A 58 -7.03 6.69 2.71
C THR A 58 -8.03 7.40 3.60
N VAL A 59 -7.56 8.24 4.50
CA VAL A 59 -8.41 9.08 5.37
C VAL A 59 -7.81 10.48 5.46
N ARG A 60 -8.63 11.51 5.20
CA ARG A 60 -8.18 12.90 5.17
C ARG A 60 -8.16 13.56 6.55
N VAL A 61 -9.06 13.15 7.45
CA VAL A 61 -9.17 13.71 8.80
C VAL A 61 -9.33 12.55 9.79
N PRO A 62 -8.22 12.00 10.31
CA PRO A 62 -8.27 10.89 11.27
C PRO A 62 -9.08 11.20 12.53
N ASP A 63 -9.07 12.44 13.03
CA ASP A 63 -9.85 12.87 14.21
C ASP A 63 -11.36 12.62 14.08
N LEU A 64 -11.88 12.56 12.85
CA LEU A 64 -13.30 12.38 12.53
C LEU A 64 -13.63 10.94 12.12
N LEU A 65 -12.69 10.00 12.35
CA LEU A 65 -12.87 8.60 12.06
C LEU A 65 -13.05 7.79 13.35
N ARG A 66 -14.10 7.00 13.38
CA ARG A 66 -14.34 5.97 14.40
C ARG A 66 -14.52 4.60 13.73
N ILE A 67 -13.82 3.60 14.23
CA ILE A 67 -13.94 2.20 13.82
C ILE A 67 -14.09 1.35 15.10
N GLY A 68 -15.12 0.51 15.15
CA GLY A 68 -15.42 -0.38 16.27
C GLY A 68 -14.49 -1.59 16.36
N ASP A 69 -14.70 -2.41 17.38
CA ASP A 69 -13.95 -3.64 17.59
C ASP A 69 -14.22 -4.65 16.49
N GLY A 70 -13.19 -5.39 16.10
CA GLY A 70 -13.33 -6.49 15.15
C GLY A 70 -13.61 -6.11 13.71
N ALA A 71 -13.72 -4.85 13.38
CA ALA A 71 -13.98 -4.42 12.01
C ALA A 71 -12.86 -4.81 11.05
N SER A 72 -13.23 -5.20 9.83
CA SER A 72 -12.32 -5.57 8.75
C SER A 72 -12.54 -4.66 7.55
N ILE A 73 -11.52 -3.92 7.16
CA ILE A 73 -11.57 -3.00 6.03
C ILE A 73 -10.57 -3.47 4.97
N GLY A 74 -11.07 -3.64 3.75
CA GLY A 74 -10.32 -4.12 2.60
C GLY A 74 -9.26 -3.14 2.08
N ASN A 75 -8.69 -3.48 0.93
CA ASN A 75 -7.67 -2.65 0.29
C ASN A 75 -8.31 -1.57 -0.60
N ALA A 76 -7.58 -0.47 -0.77
CA ALA A 76 -7.98 0.67 -1.59
C ALA A 76 -9.36 1.24 -1.18
N VAL A 77 -9.58 1.38 0.13
CA VAL A 77 -10.79 2.01 0.67
C VAL A 77 -10.52 3.49 0.91
N ALA A 78 -11.34 4.34 0.29
CA ALA A 78 -11.29 5.78 0.47
C ALA A 78 -12.35 6.25 1.49
N LEU A 79 -11.87 6.78 2.62
CA LEU A 79 -12.71 7.38 3.65
C LEU A 79 -12.68 8.91 3.43
N GLU A 80 -13.60 9.39 2.58
CA GLU A 80 -13.66 10.77 2.09
C GLU A 80 -14.41 11.66 3.09
N ASN A 81 -13.82 11.84 4.27
CA ASN A 81 -14.36 12.66 5.35
C ASN A 81 -13.97 14.14 5.28
N ALA A 82 -13.32 14.55 4.19
CA ALA A 82 -13.04 15.94 3.85
C ALA A 82 -13.13 16.15 2.35
N ARG A 83 -13.88 17.17 1.92
CA ARG A 83 -13.98 17.57 0.51
C ARG A 83 -14.02 19.08 0.39
N VAL A 84 -13.66 19.60 -0.77
CA VAL A 84 -13.81 21.02 -1.09
C VAL A 84 -15.02 21.19 -2.00
N GLU A 85 -15.96 22.02 -1.57
CA GLU A 85 -17.21 22.25 -2.29
C GLU A 85 -17.66 23.71 -2.13
N GLY A 86 -17.98 24.40 -3.22
CA GLY A 86 -18.49 25.77 -3.19
C GLY A 86 -17.54 26.79 -2.56
N GLY A 87 -16.22 26.58 -2.62
CA GLY A 87 -15.22 27.45 -1.98
C GLY A 87 -15.06 27.21 -0.47
N GLU A 88 -15.60 26.13 0.05
CA GLU A 88 -15.50 25.73 1.45
C GLU A 88 -14.89 24.33 1.59
N LEU A 89 -14.17 24.12 2.67
CA LEU A 89 -13.78 22.81 3.16
C LEU A 89 -14.95 22.22 3.97
N VAL A 90 -15.50 21.12 3.50
CA VAL A 90 -16.57 20.38 4.17
C VAL A 90 -15.97 19.18 4.87
N LEU A 91 -16.15 19.10 6.18
CA LEU A 91 -15.68 18.01 7.03
C LEU A 91 -16.87 17.23 7.58
N GLY A 92 -16.85 15.90 7.41
CA GLY A 92 -17.85 14.97 7.95
C GLY A 92 -17.22 13.88 8.79
N SER A 93 -17.96 13.34 9.77
CA SER A 93 -17.50 12.16 10.52
C SER A 93 -17.80 10.88 9.75
N ILE A 94 -17.00 9.84 9.97
CA ILE A 94 -17.29 8.47 9.52
C ILE A 94 -17.26 7.57 10.76
N ASP A 95 -18.40 6.95 11.03
CA ASP A 95 -18.59 6.04 12.16
C ASP A 95 -18.83 4.61 11.65
N ILE A 96 -17.86 3.72 11.87
CA ILE A 96 -17.93 2.31 11.51
C ILE A 96 -18.09 1.50 12.81
N GLY A 97 -19.17 0.73 12.90
CA GLY A 97 -19.52 -0.08 14.06
C GLY A 97 -18.61 -1.28 14.30
N ASN A 98 -19.00 -2.13 15.26
CA ASN A 98 -18.26 -3.34 15.59
C ASN A 98 -18.50 -4.44 14.56
N GLU A 99 -17.47 -5.25 14.29
CA GLU A 99 -17.53 -6.42 13.39
C GLU A 99 -18.04 -6.07 11.98
N VAL A 100 -17.91 -4.81 11.56
CA VAL A 100 -18.25 -4.37 10.21
C VAL A 100 -17.24 -4.91 9.21
N CYS A 101 -17.73 -5.36 8.05
CA CYS A 101 -16.89 -5.80 6.94
C CYS A 101 -17.04 -4.82 5.76
N VAL A 102 -15.94 -4.18 5.37
CA VAL A 102 -15.88 -3.32 4.19
C VAL A 102 -14.98 -3.98 3.15
N GLY A 103 -15.52 -4.21 1.97
CA GLY A 103 -14.80 -4.79 0.84
C GLY A 103 -13.70 -3.87 0.29
N SER A 104 -12.99 -4.35 -0.71
CA SER A 104 -11.95 -3.56 -1.37
C SER A 104 -12.53 -2.61 -2.42
N TYR A 105 -11.80 -1.51 -2.69
CA TYR A 105 -12.19 -0.48 -3.68
C TYR A 105 -13.53 0.20 -3.34
N VAL A 106 -13.74 0.47 -2.06
CA VAL A 106 -14.95 1.13 -1.55
C VAL A 106 -14.65 2.61 -1.29
N VAL A 107 -15.64 3.45 -1.56
CA VAL A 107 -15.64 4.87 -1.19
C VAL A 107 -16.72 5.11 -0.14
N ILE A 108 -16.37 5.75 0.97
CA ILE A 108 -17.31 6.15 2.01
C ILE A 108 -17.17 7.66 2.20
N GLU A 109 -18.21 8.41 1.86
CA GLU A 109 -18.23 9.85 2.08
C GLU A 109 -18.55 10.21 3.53
N GLY A 110 -18.29 11.47 3.88
CA GLY A 110 -18.47 11.99 5.24
C GLY A 110 -19.89 11.87 5.78
N ASN A 111 -20.04 12.07 7.08
CA ASN A 111 -21.31 11.94 7.81
C ASN A 111 -21.99 10.56 7.69
N SER A 112 -21.23 9.54 7.28
CA SER A 112 -21.74 8.19 7.11
C SER A 112 -21.59 7.36 8.37
N ARG A 113 -22.56 6.48 8.61
CA ARG A 113 -22.58 5.52 9.71
C ARG A 113 -22.85 4.11 9.21
N LEU A 114 -22.07 3.16 9.66
CA LEU A 114 -22.26 1.73 9.42
C LEU A 114 -22.55 1.06 10.76
N GLY A 115 -23.74 0.47 10.90
CA GLY A 115 -24.15 -0.24 12.11
C GLY A 115 -23.35 -1.53 12.30
N ASP A 116 -23.39 -2.08 13.53
CA ASP A 116 -22.66 -3.30 13.89
C ASP A 116 -23.00 -4.47 12.95
N TRP A 117 -21.99 -5.22 12.55
CA TRP A 117 -22.15 -6.35 11.62
C TRP A 117 -22.64 -5.98 10.22
N ALA A 118 -22.62 -4.69 9.84
CA ALA A 118 -22.93 -4.30 8.48
C ALA A 118 -21.83 -4.76 7.53
N HIS A 119 -22.24 -5.18 6.33
CA HIS A 119 -21.35 -5.59 5.24
C HIS A 119 -21.50 -4.62 4.07
N LEU A 120 -20.42 -4.01 3.66
CA LEU A 120 -20.35 -3.20 2.45
C LEU A 120 -19.45 -3.90 1.44
N GLU A 121 -20.06 -4.41 0.36
CA GLU A 121 -19.34 -5.20 -0.63
C GLU A 121 -18.31 -4.35 -1.41
N GLY A 122 -17.34 -5.03 -1.99
CA GLY A 122 -16.30 -4.38 -2.79
C GLY A 122 -16.85 -3.58 -3.96
N GLN A 123 -16.11 -2.55 -4.39
CA GLN A 123 -16.47 -1.65 -5.49
C GLN A 123 -17.80 -0.89 -5.25
N SER A 124 -18.09 -0.60 -3.99
CA SER A 124 -19.29 0.13 -3.58
C SER A 124 -18.98 1.57 -3.20
N ALA A 125 -19.97 2.46 -3.31
CA ALA A 125 -19.83 3.84 -2.89
C ALA A 125 -21.00 4.25 -1.99
N LEU A 126 -20.70 4.77 -0.80
CA LEU A 126 -21.65 5.38 0.11
C LEU A 126 -21.61 6.90 -0.04
N ALA A 127 -22.76 7.48 -0.30
CA ALA A 127 -22.92 8.92 -0.38
C ALA A 127 -22.85 9.58 1.03
N ASP A 128 -22.60 10.89 1.02
CA ASP A 128 -22.59 11.71 2.23
C ASP A 128 -23.88 11.54 3.06
N GLY A 129 -23.72 11.30 4.35
CA GLY A 129 -24.82 11.09 5.28
C GLY A 129 -25.50 9.73 5.20
N ALA A 130 -24.92 8.73 4.55
CA ALA A 130 -25.47 7.39 4.51
C ALA A 130 -25.49 6.74 5.91
N ASP A 131 -26.61 6.09 6.26
CA ASP A 131 -26.76 5.33 7.52
C ASP A 131 -27.14 3.88 7.18
N LEU A 132 -26.22 2.96 7.41
CA LEU A 132 -26.40 1.54 7.17
C LEU A 132 -26.86 0.87 8.48
N PRO A 133 -28.04 0.22 8.49
CA PRO A 133 -28.50 -0.54 9.63
C PRO A 133 -27.55 -1.65 10.04
N ALA A 134 -27.59 -2.03 11.29
CA ALA A 134 -26.85 -3.19 11.78
C ALA A 134 -27.26 -4.47 11.02
N ARG A 135 -26.27 -5.32 10.71
CA ARG A 135 -26.46 -6.61 10.02
C ARG A 135 -27.01 -6.48 8.58
N SER A 136 -26.99 -5.30 7.98
CA SER A 136 -27.37 -5.13 6.57
C SER A 136 -26.20 -5.40 5.61
N ILE A 137 -26.50 -5.88 4.42
CA ILE A 137 -25.55 -6.06 3.32
C ILE A 137 -25.86 -5.04 2.24
N TRP A 138 -24.82 -4.27 1.84
CA TRP A 138 -24.95 -3.21 0.87
C TRP A 138 -23.94 -3.38 -0.26
N ALA A 139 -24.37 -3.06 -1.50
CA ALA A 139 -23.53 -3.17 -2.68
C ALA A 139 -23.87 -2.11 -3.74
N GLY A 140 -22.90 -1.80 -4.60
CA GLY A 140 -23.06 -0.95 -5.78
C GLY A 140 -22.64 0.51 -5.58
N SER A 141 -22.74 1.30 -6.66
CA SER A 141 -22.41 2.72 -6.67
C SER A 141 -23.50 3.51 -7.40
N PRO A 142 -24.40 4.22 -6.67
CA PRO A 142 -24.50 4.30 -5.21
C PRO A 142 -24.89 2.97 -4.56
N ALA A 143 -24.38 2.71 -3.35
CA ALA A 143 -24.67 1.48 -2.63
C ALA A 143 -26.16 1.41 -2.23
N ARG A 144 -26.72 0.21 -2.33
CA ARG A 144 -28.09 -0.10 -1.91
C ARG A 144 -28.09 -1.38 -1.09
N GLU A 145 -29.06 -1.51 -0.21
CA GLU A 145 -29.25 -2.72 0.56
C GLU A 145 -29.60 -3.90 -0.35
N THR A 146 -28.85 -4.98 -0.23
CA THR A 146 -28.98 -6.20 -1.03
C THR A 146 -29.39 -7.40 -0.21
N GLY A 147 -29.28 -7.32 1.12
CA GLY A 147 -29.63 -8.42 1.99
C GLY A 147 -29.34 -8.16 3.47
N HIS A 148 -29.48 -9.22 4.24
CA HIS A 148 -29.24 -9.20 5.67
C HIS A 148 -28.16 -10.22 6.04
N PHE A 149 -27.26 -9.85 6.93
CA PHE A 149 -26.16 -10.68 7.40
C PHE A 149 -26.53 -11.39 8.70
N ASP A 150 -26.35 -12.71 8.74
CA ASP A 150 -26.52 -13.50 9.94
C ASP A 150 -25.16 -13.86 10.58
N PRO A 151 -24.78 -13.24 11.70
CA PRO A 151 -23.53 -13.53 12.39
C PRO A 151 -23.40 -14.98 12.88
N SER A 152 -24.51 -15.70 13.08
CA SER A 152 -24.49 -17.09 13.55
C SER A 152 -23.84 -18.05 12.55
N SER A 153 -23.73 -17.65 11.29
CA SER A 153 -23.06 -18.42 10.23
C SER A 153 -21.53 -18.37 10.32
N LEU A 154 -20.97 -17.47 11.12
CA LEU A 154 -19.52 -17.33 11.27
C LEU A 154 -18.94 -18.34 12.27
N GLN A 155 -17.74 -18.82 11.94
CA GLN A 155 -16.97 -19.59 12.93
C GLN A 155 -16.48 -18.67 14.05
N PRO A 156 -16.40 -19.19 15.29
CA PRO A 156 -15.88 -18.43 16.42
C PRO A 156 -14.49 -17.89 16.13
N ARG A 157 -14.32 -16.59 16.36
CA ARG A 157 -13.05 -15.91 16.13
C ARG A 157 -12.05 -16.25 17.25
N GLU A 158 -10.85 -16.66 16.87
CA GLU A 158 -9.75 -16.77 17.82
C GLU A 158 -9.23 -15.37 18.19
N LEU A 159 -9.41 -14.97 19.43
CA LEU A 159 -8.86 -13.72 19.97
C LEU A 159 -7.40 -13.92 20.39
N ALA A 160 -6.54 -13.03 19.97
CA ALA A 160 -5.14 -13.07 20.40
C ALA A 160 -5.00 -12.57 21.84
N GLY A 161 -4.33 -13.34 22.68
CA GLY A 161 -3.94 -12.89 24.02
C GLY A 161 -2.93 -11.74 23.98
N PRO A 162 -2.78 -10.98 25.09
CA PRO A 162 -1.95 -9.77 25.11
C PRO A 162 -0.49 -10.03 24.73
N MET A 163 0.10 -11.14 25.20
CA MET A 163 1.46 -11.52 24.84
C MET A 163 1.62 -11.80 23.34
N ARG A 164 0.63 -12.49 22.75
CA ARG A 164 0.63 -12.78 21.31
C ARG A 164 0.57 -11.51 20.48
N ARG A 165 -0.26 -10.53 20.87
CA ARG A 165 -0.35 -9.21 20.21
C ARG A 165 0.99 -8.47 20.23
N VAL A 166 1.70 -8.48 21.38
CA VAL A 166 3.03 -7.86 21.47
C VAL A 166 4.03 -8.59 20.56
N MET A 167 4.02 -9.92 20.55
CA MET A 167 4.90 -10.69 19.66
C MET A 167 4.58 -10.41 18.19
N GLU A 168 3.32 -10.38 17.79
CA GLU A 168 2.91 -10.04 16.42
C GLU A 168 3.35 -8.63 16.03
N MET A 169 3.19 -7.66 16.91
CA MET A 169 3.67 -6.30 16.69
C MET A 169 5.19 -6.26 16.45
N LEU A 170 5.97 -6.95 17.29
CA LEU A 170 7.42 -7.05 17.11
C LEU A 170 7.78 -7.71 15.78
N VAL A 171 7.08 -8.78 15.41
CA VAL A 171 7.30 -9.48 14.15
C VAL A 171 6.97 -8.56 12.96
N PHE A 172 5.92 -7.75 13.01
CA PHE A 172 5.63 -6.75 11.97
C PHE A 172 6.70 -5.66 11.89
N ILE A 173 7.21 -5.18 13.03
CA ILE A 173 8.31 -4.20 13.06
C ILE A 173 9.57 -4.79 12.41
N PHE A 174 10.02 -5.97 12.89
CA PHE A 174 11.22 -6.62 12.34
C PHE A 174 11.02 -7.07 10.89
N GLY A 175 9.85 -7.59 10.54
CA GLY A 175 9.49 -7.93 9.17
C GLY A 175 9.50 -6.73 8.24
N GLY A 176 8.96 -5.59 8.69
CA GLY A 176 8.99 -4.32 7.93
C GLY A 176 10.42 -3.81 7.73
N LEU A 177 11.26 -3.86 8.77
CA LEU A 177 12.67 -3.50 8.66
C LEU A 177 13.41 -4.42 7.68
N LEU A 178 13.14 -5.73 7.73
CA LEU A 178 13.72 -6.70 6.81
C LEU A 178 13.29 -6.41 5.36
N VAL A 179 11.99 -6.15 5.13
CA VAL A 179 11.48 -5.78 3.80
C VAL A 179 12.14 -4.50 3.30
N ALA A 180 12.25 -3.47 4.14
CA ALA A 180 12.93 -2.23 3.79
C ALA A 180 14.41 -2.47 3.43
N THR A 181 15.13 -3.28 4.23
CA THR A 181 16.53 -3.64 3.96
C THR A 181 16.66 -4.37 2.62
N LEU A 182 15.81 -5.37 2.37
CA LEU A 182 15.82 -6.12 1.12
C LEU A 182 15.42 -5.28 -0.10
N PHE A 183 14.54 -4.29 0.10
CA PHE A 183 14.16 -3.35 -0.94
C PHE A 183 15.34 -2.45 -1.36
N PHE A 184 16.15 -2.00 -0.40
CA PHE A 184 17.34 -1.18 -0.68
C PHE A 184 18.55 -2.00 -1.12
N MET A 185 18.57 -3.31 -0.87
CA MET A 185 19.69 -4.19 -1.22
C MET A 185 20.13 -4.10 -2.71
N PRO A 186 19.22 -4.00 -3.71
CA PRO A 186 19.60 -3.88 -5.12
C PRO A 186 20.38 -2.60 -5.46
N VAL A 187 20.30 -1.59 -4.61
CA VAL A 187 21.00 -0.32 -4.82
C VAL A 187 22.53 -0.49 -4.68
N PHE A 188 22.99 -1.37 -3.78
CA PHE A 188 24.42 -1.59 -3.55
C PHE A 188 25.18 -2.11 -4.78
N PRO A 189 24.78 -3.23 -5.44
CA PRO A 189 25.45 -3.70 -6.64
C PRO A 189 25.35 -2.69 -7.80
N THR A 190 24.30 -1.85 -7.82
CA THR A 190 24.14 -0.78 -8.80
C THR A 190 25.20 0.29 -8.60
N PHE A 191 25.41 0.77 -7.36
CA PHE A 191 26.47 1.71 -7.04
C PHE A 191 27.86 1.10 -7.25
N MET A 192 28.06 -0.16 -6.86
CA MET A 192 29.31 -0.87 -7.10
C MET A 192 29.64 -0.96 -8.60
N LEU A 193 28.63 -1.20 -9.44
CA LEU A 193 28.83 -1.20 -10.89
C LEU A 193 29.22 0.20 -11.40
N ILE A 194 28.57 1.25 -10.91
CA ILE A 194 28.91 2.63 -11.28
C ILE A 194 30.36 2.91 -10.87
N ASP A 195 30.77 2.55 -9.67
CA ASP A 195 32.12 2.75 -9.17
C ASP A 195 33.16 2.00 -10.03
N ILE A 196 32.88 0.72 -10.33
CA ILE A 196 33.75 -0.10 -11.21
C ILE A 196 33.87 0.51 -12.61
N LEU A 197 32.80 1.01 -13.19
CA LEU A 197 32.79 1.57 -14.54
C LEU A 197 33.28 3.02 -14.57
N ASP A 198 33.27 3.73 -13.43
CA ASP A 198 33.76 5.11 -13.30
C ASP A 198 35.26 5.19 -13.08
N ILE A 199 35.92 4.05 -12.82
CA ILE A 199 37.37 4.00 -12.61
C ILE A 199 38.10 4.52 -13.85
N ASP A 200 38.65 5.72 -13.75
CA ASP A 200 39.69 6.40 -14.55
C ASP A 200 39.56 6.42 -16.10
N ALA A 201 38.76 5.59 -16.71
CA ALA A 201 38.71 5.47 -18.14
C ALA A 201 38.15 6.72 -18.86
N ILE A 202 37.36 7.55 -18.18
CA ILE A 202 36.77 8.78 -18.74
C ILE A 202 36.80 9.88 -17.65
N SER A 203 37.98 10.23 -17.18
CA SER A 203 38.14 11.39 -16.33
C SER A 203 38.07 12.67 -17.18
N VAL A 204 37.09 13.51 -16.92
CA VAL A 204 36.94 14.82 -17.58
C VAL A 204 37.92 15.84 -16.98
N ARG A 205 38.49 15.55 -15.84
CA ARG A 205 39.37 16.45 -15.10
C ARG A 205 40.67 16.76 -15.81
N PRO A 206 41.42 15.80 -16.40
CA PRO A 206 42.60 16.09 -17.19
C PRO A 206 42.30 16.96 -18.40
N LEU A 207 41.20 16.69 -19.10
CA LEU A 207 40.79 17.46 -20.27
C LEU A 207 40.49 18.94 -19.96
N LEU A 208 40.01 19.20 -18.73
CA LEU A 208 39.74 20.54 -18.25
C LEU A 208 41.04 21.24 -17.81
N GLU A 209 41.95 20.51 -17.13
CA GLU A 209 43.25 21.02 -16.66
C GLU A 209 44.20 21.32 -17.82
N GLU A 210 44.14 20.53 -18.88
CA GLU A 210 44.92 20.73 -20.12
C GLU A 210 44.30 21.76 -21.08
N GLY A 211 43.13 22.33 -20.73
CA GLY A 211 42.45 23.34 -21.54
C GLY A 211 41.87 22.80 -22.86
N ILE A 212 41.76 21.46 -23.00
CA ILE A 212 41.17 20.83 -24.18
C ILE A 212 39.67 21.09 -24.27
N VAL A 213 39.03 21.19 -23.10
CA VAL A 213 37.57 21.41 -22.96
C VAL A 213 37.35 22.55 -21.97
N ASP A 214 36.44 23.47 -22.30
CA ASP A 214 35.98 24.50 -21.39
C ASP A 214 34.99 23.94 -20.32
N ALA A 215 34.61 24.77 -19.38
CA ALA A 215 33.69 24.36 -18.30
C ALA A 215 32.35 23.84 -18.84
N GLY A 216 31.81 24.41 -19.93
CA GLY A 216 30.57 23.98 -20.56
C GLY A 216 30.71 22.62 -21.23
N GLY A 217 31.78 22.40 -21.97
CA GLY A 217 32.08 21.11 -22.58
C GLY A 217 32.34 20.01 -21.54
N ALA A 218 33.04 20.35 -20.44
CA ALA A 218 33.27 19.43 -19.35
C ALA A 218 31.94 19.01 -18.65
N PHE A 219 30.99 19.93 -18.54
CA PHE A 219 29.64 19.61 -18.01
C PHE A 219 28.90 18.63 -18.94
N VAL A 220 28.91 18.90 -20.25
CA VAL A 220 28.27 18.03 -21.25
C VAL A 220 28.90 16.63 -21.25
N LEU A 221 30.22 16.53 -21.22
CA LEU A 221 30.92 15.23 -21.17
C LEU A 221 30.60 14.44 -19.90
N ARG A 222 30.49 15.10 -18.73
CA ARG A 222 30.02 14.45 -17.48
C ARG A 222 28.60 13.98 -17.60
N LEU A 223 27.71 14.78 -18.18
CA LEU A 223 26.30 14.40 -18.39
C LEU A 223 26.20 13.16 -19.30
N LEU A 224 26.92 13.13 -20.40
CA LEU A 224 26.98 11.97 -21.31
C LEU A 224 27.53 10.73 -20.63
N LYS A 225 28.60 10.86 -19.83
CA LYS A 225 29.16 9.76 -19.03
C LYS A 225 28.12 9.16 -18.09
N PHE A 226 27.47 9.99 -17.26
CA PHE A 226 26.46 9.48 -16.33
C PHE A 226 25.25 8.89 -17.06
N PHE A 227 24.85 9.48 -18.20
CA PHE A 227 23.78 8.91 -19.00
C PHE A 227 24.13 7.52 -19.56
N THR A 228 25.37 7.33 -20.01
CA THR A 228 25.87 6.03 -20.51
C THR A 228 25.94 4.99 -19.37
N LEU A 229 26.36 5.40 -18.16
CA LEU A 229 26.42 4.53 -16.98
C LEU A 229 25.03 4.20 -16.41
N ALA A 230 24.05 5.08 -16.61
CA ALA A 230 22.69 4.88 -16.11
C ALA A 230 22.02 3.62 -16.70
N LEU A 231 22.29 3.30 -17.97
CA LEU A 231 21.67 2.18 -18.66
C LEU A 231 22.08 0.81 -18.06
N PRO A 232 23.37 0.42 -17.96
CA PRO A 232 23.75 -0.83 -17.32
C PRO A 232 23.39 -0.85 -15.83
N SER A 233 23.48 0.29 -15.14
CA SER A 233 23.12 0.40 -13.73
C SER A 233 21.64 0.16 -13.48
N SER A 234 20.76 0.67 -14.33
CA SER A 234 19.32 0.43 -14.26
C SER A 234 18.96 -1.04 -14.52
N LEU A 235 19.64 -1.69 -15.46
CA LEU A 235 19.45 -3.13 -15.70
C LEU A 235 19.85 -3.97 -14.49
N VAL A 236 20.97 -3.64 -13.83
CA VAL A 236 21.41 -4.29 -12.61
C VAL A 236 20.39 -4.06 -11.49
N LEU A 237 19.93 -2.83 -11.29
CA LEU A 237 18.90 -2.49 -10.29
C LEU A 237 17.63 -3.32 -10.49
N VAL A 238 17.12 -3.36 -11.71
CA VAL A 238 15.91 -4.14 -12.05
C VAL A 238 16.14 -5.64 -11.81
N ALA A 239 17.25 -6.20 -12.28
CA ALA A 239 17.55 -7.62 -12.11
C ALA A 239 17.64 -8.02 -10.63
N PHE A 240 18.36 -7.25 -9.82
CA PHE A 240 18.46 -7.51 -8.37
C PHE A 240 17.14 -7.29 -7.63
N THR A 241 16.32 -6.32 -8.03
CA THR A 241 14.97 -6.13 -7.47
C THR A 241 14.07 -7.34 -7.76
N VAL A 242 14.10 -7.85 -8.99
CA VAL A 242 13.37 -9.06 -9.39
C VAL A 242 13.84 -10.27 -8.56
N LEU A 243 15.16 -10.44 -8.41
CA LEU A 243 15.73 -11.54 -7.62
C LEU A 243 15.38 -11.43 -6.14
N ALA A 244 15.49 -10.23 -5.55
CA ALA A 244 15.15 -9.98 -4.15
C ALA A 244 13.67 -10.28 -3.86
N ALA A 245 12.76 -9.79 -4.71
CA ALA A 245 11.34 -10.07 -4.57
C ALA A 245 11.01 -11.57 -4.72
N ALA A 246 11.63 -12.25 -5.68
CA ALA A 246 11.49 -13.71 -5.84
C ALA A 246 12.04 -14.46 -4.63
N LEU A 247 13.20 -14.07 -4.11
CA LEU A 247 13.81 -14.68 -2.93
C LEU A 247 12.88 -14.56 -1.72
N VAL A 248 12.37 -13.36 -1.42
CA VAL A 248 11.41 -13.15 -0.33
C VAL A 248 10.17 -14.01 -0.53
N ARG A 249 9.66 -14.06 -1.76
CA ARG A 249 8.50 -14.88 -2.11
C ARG A 249 8.71 -16.36 -1.74
N TYR A 250 9.84 -16.96 -2.11
CA TYR A 250 10.09 -18.38 -1.88
C TYR A 250 10.52 -18.70 -0.45
N LEU A 251 11.15 -17.76 0.26
CA LEU A 251 11.56 -17.95 1.65
C LEU A 251 10.38 -17.84 2.63
N PHE A 252 9.53 -16.84 2.46
CA PHE A 252 8.50 -16.49 3.46
C PHE A 252 7.11 -17.00 3.14
N LEU A 253 6.82 -17.28 1.88
CA LEU A 253 5.52 -17.81 1.48
C LEU A 253 5.68 -19.02 0.56
N PRO A 254 6.02 -20.21 1.08
CA PRO A 254 6.03 -21.43 0.27
C PRO A 254 4.62 -21.70 -0.23
N ARG A 255 4.52 -22.27 -1.40
CA ARG A 255 3.30 -22.54 -2.18
C ARG A 255 1.96 -22.36 -1.45
N THR A 256 1.22 -21.35 -1.86
CA THR A 256 -0.09 -21.02 -1.29
C THR A 256 -1.16 -21.89 -1.94
N LYS A 257 -2.05 -22.47 -1.11
CA LYS A 257 -3.24 -23.19 -1.56
C LYS A 257 -4.48 -22.40 -1.17
N ALA A 258 -5.58 -22.59 -1.89
CA ALA A 258 -6.87 -22.02 -1.51
C ALA A 258 -7.28 -22.48 -0.10
N GLY A 259 -7.80 -21.60 0.70
CA GLY A 259 -8.23 -21.85 2.07
C GLY A 259 -8.34 -20.58 2.91
N THR A 260 -8.85 -20.72 4.12
CA THR A 260 -8.95 -19.67 5.12
C THR A 260 -7.93 -19.92 6.23
N TRP A 261 -7.23 -18.87 6.62
CA TRP A 261 -6.27 -18.90 7.73
C TRP A 261 -6.50 -17.73 8.66
N SER A 262 -6.23 -17.96 9.93
CA SER A 262 -6.27 -16.88 10.93
C SER A 262 -5.26 -15.78 10.55
N VAL A 263 -5.65 -14.52 10.73
CA VAL A 263 -4.77 -13.34 10.59
C VAL A 263 -3.58 -13.39 11.58
N HIS A 264 -3.70 -14.19 12.62
CA HIS A 264 -2.65 -14.45 13.61
C HIS A 264 -1.69 -15.58 13.21
N SER A 265 -1.81 -16.14 12.00
CA SER A 265 -0.95 -17.26 11.56
C SER A 265 0.37 -16.79 10.96
N GLY A 266 1.40 -17.62 11.05
CA GLY A 266 2.68 -17.36 10.35
C GLY A 266 2.53 -17.27 8.83
N ARG A 267 1.48 -17.89 8.24
CA ARG A 267 1.17 -17.76 6.81
C ARG A 267 0.67 -16.36 6.47
N TYR A 268 -0.14 -15.75 7.33
CA TYR A 268 -0.57 -14.37 7.13
C TYR A 268 0.62 -13.42 7.13
N LEU A 269 1.53 -13.60 8.10
CA LEU A 269 2.75 -12.81 8.18
C LEU A 269 3.63 -12.98 6.92
N GLY A 270 3.87 -14.20 6.48
CA GLY A 270 4.62 -14.46 5.25
C GLY A 270 3.97 -13.83 4.02
N LYS A 271 2.64 -13.94 3.91
CA LYS A 271 1.88 -13.26 2.86
C LYS A 271 2.02 -11.73 2.94
N TRP A 272 1.94 -11.16 4.14
CA TRP A 272 2.12 -9.74 4.34
C TRP A 272 3.52 -9.28 3.88
N MET A 273 4.60 -9.97 4.28
CA MET A 273 5.96 -9.63 3.86
C MET A 273 6.13 -9.70 2.34
N VAL A 274 5.59 -10.74 1.70
CA VAL A 274 5.64 -10.89 0.24
C VAL A 274 4.87 -9.76 -0.46
N ASN A 275 3.69 -9.41 0.04
CA ASN A 275 2.94 -8.30 -0.52
C ASN A 275 3.70 -6.97 -0.39
N GLN A 276 4.31 -6.70 0.79
CA GLN A 276 5.09 -5.49 1.01
C GLN A 276 6.26 -5.34 0.04
N ILE A 277 7.03 -6.40 -0.19
CA ILE A 277 8.16 -6.33 -1.13
C ILE A 277 7.67 -6.20 -2.59
N GLN A 278 6.56 -6.85 -2.94
CA GLN A 278 5.97 -6.72 -4.28
C GLN A 278 5.48 -5.28 -4.53
N GLU A 279 4.76 -4.68 -3.58
CA GLU A 279 4.27 -3.31 -3.68
C GLU A 279 5.43 -2.30 -3.71
N ALA A 280 6.43 -2.46 -2.83
CA ALA A 280 7.63 -1.63 -2.85
C ALA A 280 8.40 -1.73 -4.18
N SER A 281 8.47 -2.93 -4.75
CA SER A 281 9.15 -3.18 -6.04
C SER A 281 8.48 -2.51 -7.23
N LEU A 282 7.18 -2.17 -7.14
CA LEU A 282 6.42 -1.56 -8.24
C LEU A 282 7.11 -0.30 -8.79
N GLY A 283 7.64 0.55 -7.92
CA GLY A 283 8.33 1.78 -8.33
C GLY A 283 9.53 1.50 -9.24
N THR A 284 10.33 0.48 -8.90
CA THR A 284 11.51 0.07 -9.70
C THR A 284 11.12 -0.75 -10.93
N LEU A 285 10.10 -1.61 -10.81
CA LEU A 285 9.66 -2.52 -11.87
C LEU A 285 8.56 -1.92 -12.76
N HIS A 286 8.19 -0.66 -12.55
CA HIS A 286 7.11 0.00 -13.32
C HIS A 286 7.30 -0.15 -14.84
N GLY A 287 8.53 -0.07 -15.34
CA GLY A 287 8.85 -0.24 -16.76
C GLY A 287 8.67 -1.69 -17.29
N ILE A 288 8.50 -2.68 -16.42
CA ILE A 288 8.23 -4.08 -16.80
C ILE A 288 6.74 -4.33 -16.96
N TYR A 289 5.91 -3.61 -16.20
CA TYR A 289 4.46 -3.73 -16.27
C TYR A 289 3.94 -3.25 -17.62
N ALA A 290 2.85 -3.85 -18.08
CA ALA A 290 2.29 -3.62 -19.42
C ALA A 290 3.27 -3.91 -20.59
N THR A 291 4.26 -4.79 -20.38
CA THR A 291 5.17 -5.28 -21.40
C THR A 291 5.14 -6.80 -21.48
N VAL A 292 5.78 -7.36 -22.52
CA VAL A 292 5.95 -8.82 -22.67
C VAL A 292 6.71 -9.48 -21.50
N TYR A 293 7.45 -8.69 -20.72
CA TYR A 293 8.21 -9.16 -19.56
C TYR A 293 7.35 -9.36 -18.32
N SER A 294 6.17 -8.74 -18.22
CA SER A 294 5.27 -8.90 -17.07
C SER A 294 4.84 -10.35 -16.87
N SER A 295 4.54 -11.07 -17.94
CA SER A 295 4.20 -12.50 -17.86
C SER A 295 5.36 -13.36 -17.33
N THR A 296 6.61 -13.03 -17.68
CA THR A 296 7.82 -13.69 -17.16
C THR A 296 8.01 -13.39 -15.68
N TRP A 297 7.78 -12.15 -15.26
CA TRP A 297 7.80 -11.75 -13.87
C TRP A 297 6.80 -12.56 -13.01
N TYR A 298 5.54 -12.67 -13.45
CA TYR A 298 4.53 -13.45 -12.72
C TYR A 298 4.85 -14.95 -12.70
N ARG A 299 5.40 -15.52 -13.79
CA ARG A 299 5.88 -16.92 -13.79
C ARG A 299 7.00 -17.14 -12.77
N LEU A 300 7.94 -16.20 -12.67
CA LEU A 300 9.02 -16.24 -11.68
C LEU A 300 8.47 -16.24 -10.24
N LEU A 301 7.39 -15.52 -10.00
CA LEU A 301 6.70 -15.49 -8.71
C LEU A 301 5.80 -16.72 -8.45
N GLY A 302 5.65 -17.63 -9.41
CA GLY A 302 4.93 -18.90 -9.24
C GLY A 302 3.58 -18.99 -9.97
N ALA A 303 3.17 -17.96 -10.72
CA ALA A 303 1.95 -18.01 -11.53
C ALA A 303 2.09 -18.93 -12.75
N LYS A 304 0.98 -19.52 -13.14
CA LYS A 304 0.87 -20.29 -14.38
C LYS A 304 0.32 -19.38 -15.47
N VAL A 305 1.19 -18.86 -16.30
CA VAL A 305 0.81 -17.93 -17.39
C VAL A 305 1.12 -18.59 -18.73
N GLY A 306 0.14 -18.66 -19.62
CA GLY A 306 0.25 -19.25 -20.95
C GLY A 306 1.18 -18.48 -21.87
N LYS A 307 1.37 -19.01 -23.09
CA LYS A 307 2.12 -18.33 -24.14
C LYS A 307 1.25 -17.20 -24.71
N GLN A 308 1.87 -16.09 -25.10
CA GLN A 308 1.18 -14.92 -25.69
C GLN A 308 0.13 -14.25 -24.79
N THR A 309 0.22 -14.45 -23.47
CA THR A 309 -0.64 -13.78 -22.49
C THR A 309 -0.04 -12.42 -22.13
N GLU A 310 -0.80 -11.36 -22.31
CA GLU A 310 -0.46 -10.02 -21.87
C GLU A 310 -1.05 -9.74 -20.49
N LEU A 311 -0.21 -9.18 -19.62
CA LEU A 311 -0.58 -8.75 -18.27
C LEU A 311 -0.23 -7.27 -18.15
N SER A 312 -1.22 -6.39 -18.14
CA SER A 312 -0.96 -4.95 -18.05
C SER A 312 -0.71 -4.50 -16.61
N THR A 313 -1.66 -4.63 -15.73
CA THR A 313 -1.53 -4.25 -14.32
C THR A 313 -2.29 -5.24 -13.44
N ALA A 314 -1.57 -6.15 -12.81
CA ALA A 314 -2.15 -7.10 -11.87
C ALA A 314 -1.56 -6.85 -10.47
N LEU A 315 -2.17 -5.94 -9.72
CA LEU A 315 -1.79 -5.61 -8.34
C LEU A 315 -2.54 -6.51 -7.35
N GLY A 316 -1.90 -6.82 -6.21
CA GLY A 316 -2.52 -7.61 -5.15
C GLY A 316 -2.76 -9.09 -5.49
N VAL A 317 -2.15 -9.59 -6.54
CA VAL A 317 -2.29 -10.98 -6.99
C VAL A 317 -1.48 -11.91 -6.11
N VAL A 318 -2.06 -13.08 -5.79
CA VAL A 318 -1.33 -14.22 -5.21
C VAL A 318 -0.87 -15.12 -6.35
N PRO A 319 0.42 -15.06 -6.75
CA PRO A 319 0.87 -15.67 -8.01
C PRO A 319 0.60 -17.19 -8.11
N ASP A 320 0.75 -17.93 -7.01
CA ASP A 320 0.50 -19.39 -7.01
C ASP A 320 -0.93 -19.79 -7.36
N MET A 321 -1.88 -18.88 -7.16
CA MET A 321 -3.30 -19.11 -7.37
C MET A 321 -3.77 -18.56 -8.72
N LEU A 322 -2.85 -17.93 -9.47
CA LEU A 322 -3.15 -17.34 -10.77
C LEU A 322 -2.82 -18.37 -11.88
N THR A 323 -3.84 -18.69 -12.69
CA THR A 323 -3.68 -19.46 -13.92
C THR A 323 -4.34 -18.69 -15.06
N LEU A 324 -3.55 -18.35 -16.06
CA LEU A 324 -3.99 -17.63 -17.28
C LEU A 324 -3.58 -18.50 -18.48
N GLY A 325 -4.52 -18.74 -19.37
CA GLY A 325 -4.34 -19.50 -20.60
C GLY A 325 -3.89 -18.67 -21.79
#